data_a328f517e3a7d4d98c3f8311a86efe3c
#
_entry.id   a328f517e3a7d4d98c3f8311a86efe3c
#
_cell.length_a   1.000
_cell.length_b   1.000
_cell.length_c   1.000
_cell.angle_alpha   90.00
_cell.angle_beta   90.00
_cell.angle_gamma   90.00
#
_symmetry.space_group_name_H-M   'P 1'
#
loop_
_entity.id
_entity.type
_entity.pdbx_description
1 polymer ?
#
loop_
_entity_poly.entity_id
_entity_poly.type
_entity_poly.pdbx_seq_one_letter_code
_entity_poly.pdbx_strand_id
1 'polypeptide(L)'
;EVALGYKEVEEPSVYVKFKLVDDSASILAWTTTPWTLPGNVGLAVGPDVTYARCRVREEPEGWQGRGGASTGEELILAKDLMGDVLRHHVDIIEEIPGSSLVGKSYEPLFPDAVPRGDSTTAWTVLSADWVTTTDGTGVVHTAVMYGEDDYNLGMEVGLPAYHTVNMEG
;
A
#
# COMPACT_ATOMS: atom_id res chain seq x y z
N GLU A 1 -11.94 -34.23 -0.21
CA GLU A 1 -11.26 -34.26 1.12
C GLU A 1 -10.02 -33.38 1.15
N VAL A 2 -10.20 -32.07 0.99
CA VAL A 2 -9.11 -31.07 1.08
C VAL A 2 -9.22 -30.20 2.36
N ALA A 3 -10.11 -30.54 3.27
CA ALA A 3 -10.42 -29.74 4.45
C ALA A 3 -9.52 -30.00 5.69
N LEU A 4 -8.48 -30.81 5.60
CA LEU A 4 -7.68 -31.25 6.76
C LEU A 4 -6.32 -30.56 6.93
N GLY A 5 -6.08 -29.43 6.29
CA GLY A 5 -4.77 -28.75 6.32
C GLY A 5 -4.75 -27.31 6.82
N TYR A 6 -5.88 -26.73 7.21
CA TYR A 6 -5.88 -25.35 7.71
C TYR A 6 -5.40 -25.32 9.17
N LYS A 7 -4.34 -24.56 9.41
CA LYS A 7 -3.78 -24.27 10.73
C LYS A 7 -3.71 -22.75 10.87
N GLU A 8 -4.17 -22.23 12.01
CA GLU A 8 -3.90 -20.84 12.36
C GLU A 8 -2.39 -20.65 12.54
N VAL A 9 -1.82 -19.72 11.78
CA VAL A 9 -0.42 -19.35 11.84
C VAL A 9 -0.34 -17.86 12.12
N GLU A 10 0.45 -17.46 13.10
CA GLU A 10 0.79 -16.05 13.30
C GLU A 10 1.89 -15.68 12.30
N GLU A 11 1.57 -14.77 11.38
CA GLU A 11 2.54 -14.23 10.43
C GLU A 11 2.75 -12.73 10.68
N PRO A 12 4.00 -12.24 10.56
CA PRO A 12 4.26 -10.82 10.70
C PRO A 12 3.63 -10.04 9.55
N SER A 13 2.96 -8.95 9.88
CA SER A 13 2.47 -7.98 8.90
C SER A 13 3.21 -6.65 9.05
N VAL A 14 3.32 -5.90 7.96
CA VAL A 14 4.01 -4.61 7.96
C VAL A 14 3.14 -3.51 7.37
N TYR A 15 3.23 -2.33 7.96
CA TYR A 15 2.75 -1.09 7.38
C TYR A 15 3.91 -0.41 6.66
N VAL A 16 3.67 0.02 5.41
CA VAL A 16 4.72 0.58 4.54
C VAL A 16 4.29 1.95 4.06
N LYS A 17 5.19 2.92 4.15
CA LYS A 17 4.99 4.29 3.67
C LYS A 17 5.55 4.43 2.25
N PHE A 18 4.70 4.87 1.34
CA PHE A 18 5.08 5.21 -0.03
C PHE A 18 5.02 6.72 -0.20
N LYS A 19 6.17 7.35 -0.26
CA LYS A 19 6.32 8.80 -0.40
C LYS A 19 5.80 9.27 -1.75
N LEU A 20 4.85 10.22 -1.75
CA LEU A 20 4.40 10.87 -2.99
C LEU A 20 5.51 11.76 -3.56
N VAL A 21 5.64 11.80 -4.90
CA VAL A 21 6.72 12.54 -5.58
C VAL A 21 6.54 14.06 -5.41
N ASP A 22 5.34 14.58 -5.68
CA ASP A 22 5.06 16.02 -5.69
C ASP A 22 4.23 16.46 -4.47
N ASP A 23 4.36 15.74 -3.35
CA ASP A 23 3.58 15.98 -2.14
C ASP A 23 4.41 15.68 -0.88
N SER A 24 4.08 16.35 0.24
CA SER A 24 4.71 16.06 1.54
C SER A 24 4.22 14.76 2.17
N ALA A 25 3.07 14.25 1.77
CA ALA A 25 2.44 13.08 2.34
C ALA A 25 3.03 11.76 1.82
N SER A 26 2.86 10.71 2.61
CA SER A 26 3.07 9.31 2.21
C SER A 26 1.76 8.55 2.23
N ILE A 27 1.56 7.67 1.26
CA ILE A 27 0.44 6.71 1.27
C ILE A 27 0.86 5.52 2.13
N LEU A 28 0.00 5.12 3.06
CA LEU A 28 0.24 3.99 3.94
C LEU A 28 -0.44 2.74 3.39
N ALA A 29 0.33 1.72 3.05
CA ALA A 29 -0.16 0.40 2.68
C ALA A 29 0.14 -0.61 3.79
N TRP A 30 -0.58 -1.74 3.77
CA TRP A 30 -0.38 -2.84 4.69
C TRP A 30 -0.24 -4.15 3.90
N THR A 31 0.67 -5.02 4.33
CA THR A 31 0.87 -6.33 3.71
C THR A 31 1.24 -7.40 4.74
N THR A 32 0.76 -8.61 4.50
CA THR A 32 1.16 -9.85 5.21
C THR A 32 2.27 -10.60 4.46
N THR A 33 2.64 -10.14 3.26
CA THR A 33 3.67 -10.75 2.40
C THR A 33 4.81 -9.77 2.11
N PRO A 34 5.59 -9.33 3.11
CA PRO A 34 6.60 -8.29 2.94
C PRO A 34 7.72 -8.65 1.95
N TRP A 35 7.94 -9.93 1.68
CA TRP A 35 8.92 -10.40 0.68
C TRP A 35 8.55 -10.03 -0.76
N THR A 36 7.29 -9.63 -1.03
CA THR A 36 6.85 -9.15 -2.35
C THR A 36 7.13 -7.67 -2.59
N LEU A 37 7.49 -6.91 -1.54
CA LEU A 37 7.75 -5.47 -1.62
C LEU A 37 8.82 -5.07 -2.65
N PRO A 38 9.93 -5.84 -2.85
CA PRO A 38 10.86 -5.53 -3.93
C PRO A 38 10.24 -5.54 -5.33
N GLY A 39 9.15 -6.31 -5.52
CA GLY A 39 8.36 -6.35 -6.74
C GLY A 39 7.28 -5.29 -6.86
N ASN A 40 7.18 -4.35 -5.91
CA ASN A 40 6.17 -3.29 -5.94
C ASN A 40 6.31 -2.40 -7.17
N VAL A 41 5.22 -2.27 -7.92
CA VAL A 41 5.15 -1.42 -9.12
C VAL A 41 3.88 -0.56 -9.19
N GLY A 42 2.98 -0.69 -8.21
CA GLY A 42 1.75 0.07 -8.13
C GLY A 42 1.15 0.06 -6.71
N LEU A 43 0.23 0.97 -6.47
CA LEU A 43 -0.63 1.01 -5.29
C LEU A 43 -2.08 1.06 -5.76
N ALA A 44 -2.89 0.05 -5.39
CA ALA A 44 -4.30 0.01 -5.74
C ALA A 44 -5.15 0.68 -4.65
N VAL A 45 -6.08 1.53 -5.06
CA VAL A 45 -7.06 2.20 -4.21
C VAL A 45 -8.47 1.99 -4.75
N GLY A 46 -9.47 1.96 -3.86
CA GLY A 46 -10.88 1.95 -4.26
C GLY A 46 -11.30 3.34 -4.72
N PRO A 47 -11.80 3.52 -5.97
CA PRO A 47 -12.17 4.84 -6.48
C PRO A 47 -13.30 5.50 -5.67
N ASP A 48 -14.21 4.70 -5.13
CA ASP A 48 -15.37 5.14 -4.33
C ASP A 48 -15.08 5.16 -2.82
N VAL A 49 -13.87 4.77 -2.40
CA VAL A 49 -13.44 4.82 -1.00
C VAL A 49 -13.03 6.25 -0.63
N THR A 50 -13.44 6.69 0.56
CA THR A 50 -12.95 7.95 1.14
C THR A 50 -11.65 7.69 1.90
N TYR A 51 -10.60 8.39 1.51
CA TYR A 51 -9.31 8.41 2.18
C TYR A 51 -9.19 9.65 3.06
N ALA A 52 -8.38 9.56 4.10
CA ALA A 52 -8.04 10.69 4.95
C ALA A 52 -6.54 11.00 4.84
N ARG A 53 -6.21 12.26 4.62
CA ARG A 53 -4.88 12.81 4.85
C ARG A 53 -4.80 13.23 6.30
N CYS A 54 -3.91 12.62 7.04
CA CYS A 54 -3.75 12.80 8.47
C CYS A 54 -2.37 13.35 8.79
N ARG A 55 -2.27 14.19 9.82
CA ARG A 55 -0.98 14.62 10.39
C ARG A 55 -0.76 13.97 11.74
N VAL A 56 0.38 13.34 11.94
CA VAL A 56 0.77 12.72 13.21
C VAL A 56 1.05 13.82 14.24
N ARG A 57 0.34 13.80 15.37
CA ARG A 57 0.50 14.80 16.45
C ARG A 57 1.69 14.51 17.32
N GLU A 58 1.75 13.30 17.84
CA GLU A 58 2.78 12.84 18.77
C GLU A 58 3.06 11.38 18.48
N GLU A 59 4.30 10.95 18.69
CA GLU A 59 4.63 9.53 18.69
C GLU A 59 4.05 8.91 19.97
N PRO A 60 3.11 7.95 19.86
CA PRO A 60 2.61 7.27 21.04
C PRO A 60 3.74 6.52 21.73
N GLU A 61 3.80 6.62 23.06
CA GLU A 61 4.76 5.86 23.87
C GLU A 61 4.59 4.35 23.58
N GLY A 62 5.63 3.69 23.07
CA GLY A 62 5.60 2.28 22.67
C GLY A 62 5.12 2.01 21.24
N TRP A 63 4.97 3.01 20.39
CA TRP A 63 4.56 2.85 18.98
C TRP A 63 5.67 2.34 18.04
N GLN A 64 6.71 1.76 18.60
CA GLN A 64 7.77 1.10 17.85
C GLN A 64 7.20 -0.12 17.12
N GLY A 65 6.70 0.06 15.92
CA GLY A 65 6.27 -1.06 15.08
C GLY A 65 5.07 -0.86 14.17
N ARG A 66 4.37 0.26 14.23
CA ARG A 66 3.28 0.52 13.29
C ARG A 66 3.62 1.73 12.41
N GLY A 67 4.45 1.50 11.39
CA GLY A 67 4.74 2.48 10.36
C GLY A 67 5.84 3.51 10.69
N GLY A 68 6.39 3.56 11.90
CA GLY A 68 7.49 4.47 12.26
C GLY A 68 7.24 5.92 11.84
N ALA A 69 6.00 6.43 11.97
CA ALA A 69 5.65 7.78 11.56
C ALA A 69 6.09 8.77 12.62
N SER A 70 6.75 9.83 12.20
CA SER A 70 7.26 10.89 13.08
C SER A 70 6.22 11.98 13.27
N THR A 71 6.31 12.69 14.40
CA THR A 71 5.46 13.88 14.66
C THR A 71 5.55 14.88 13.51
N GLY A 72 4.39 15.32 13.03
CA GLY A 72 4.26 16.23 11.89
C GLY A 72 4.23 15.56 10.52
N GLU A 73 4.50 14.26 10.44
CA GLU A 73 4.41 13.50 9.19
C GLU A 73 2.96 13.39 8.72
N GLU A 74 2.74 13.46 7.42
CA GLU A 74 1.44 13.34 6.81
C GLU A 74 1.29 11.98 6.13
N LEU A 75 0.21 11.27 6.49
CA LEU A 75 -0.13 9.94 5.98
C LEU A 75 -1.50 9.94 5.33
N ILE A 76 -1.65 9.14 4.26
CA ILE A 76 -2.91 8.92 3.55
C ILE A 76 -3.29 7.45 3.67
N LEU A 77 -4.50 7.18 4.17
CA LEU A 77 -5.10 5.85 4.26
C LEU A 77 -6.64 5.96 4.24
N ALA A 78 -7.34 4.83 4.12
CA ALA A 78 -8.80 4.83 4.16
C ALA A 78 -9.30 5.42 5.49
N LYS A 79 -10.25 6.36 5.42
CA LYS A 79 -10.79 7.07 6.58
C LYS A 79 -11.37 6.13 7.63
N ASP A 80 -12.09 5.11 7.19
CA ASP A 80 -12.76 4.16 8.10
C ASP A 80 -11.78 3.30 8.90
N LEU A 81 -10.56 3.08 8.38
CA LEU A 81 -9.49 2.30 9.02
C LEU A 81 -8.52 3.15 9.85
N MET A 82 -8.62 4.46 9.78
CA MET A 82 -7.69 5.37 10.43
C MET A 82 -7.62 5.17 11.95
N GLY A 83 -8.77 4.96 12.61
CA GLY A 83 -8.85 4.77 14.06
C GLY A 83 -8.12 3.52 14.53
N ASP A 84 -8.23 2.43 13.77
CA ASP A 84 -7.59 1.15 14.10
C ASP A 84 -6.09 1.16 13.81
N VAL A 85 -5.69 1.82 12.72
CA VAL A 85 -4.29 1.88 12.27
C VAL A 85 -3.49 2.90 13.07
N LEU A 86 -4.00 4.13 13.22
CA LEU A 86 -3.27 5.28 13.79
C LEU A 86 -3.68 5.62 15.24
N ARG A 87 -4.67 4.92 15.82
CA ARG A 87 -5.04 4.98 17.24
C ARG A 87 -5.25 6.39 17.81
N HIS A 88 -5.94 7.27 17.09
CA HIS A 88 -6.31 8.63 17.52
C HIS A 88 -5.15 9.62 17.77
N HIS A 89 -3.92 9.30 17.35
CA HIS A 89 -2.77 10.19 17.49
C HIS A 89 -2.55 11.11 16.29
N VAL A 90 -3.62 11.37 15.53
CA VAL A 90 -3.55 12.15 14.28
C VAL A 90 -4.67 13.18 14.20
N ASP A 91 -4.39 14.24 13.43
CA ASP A 91 -5.39 15.18 12.96
C ASP A 91 -5.75 14.88 11.50
N ILE A 92 -7.03 14.82 11.18
CA ILE A 92 -7.46 14.79 9.78
C ILE A 92 -7.28 16.20 9.22
N ILE A 93 -6.50 16.30 8.13
CA ILE A 93 -6.28 17.55 7.39
C ILE A 93 -7.31 17.67 6.28
N GLU A 94 -7.54 16.56 5.57
CA GLU A 94 -8.36 16.53 4.36
C GLU A 94 -8.98 15.14 4.16
N GLU A 95 -10.19 15.11 3.63
CA GLU A 95 -10.83 13.90 3.11
C GLU A 95 -10.70 13.90 1.58
N ILE A 96 -10.21 12.80 1.03
CA ILE A 96 -9.85 12.69 -0.39
C ILE A 96 -10.63 11.51 -0.98
N PRO A 97 -11.44 11.67 -2.03
CA PRO A 97 -12.01 10.53 -2.74
C PRO A 97 -10.90 9.73 -3.41
N GLY A 98 -11.00 8.40 -3.40
CA GLY A 98 -9.99 7.51 -3.98
C GLY A 98 -9.69 7.82 -5.44
N SER A 99 -10.72 8.20 -6.20
CA SER A 99 -10.57 8.65 -7.59
C SER A 99 -9.59 9.82 -7.77
N SER A 100 -9.43 10.69 -6.78
CA SER A 100 -8.47 11.82 -6.83
C SER A 100 -7.04 11.41 -6.50
N LEU A 101 -6.83 10.22 -5.94
CA LEU A 101 -5.49 9.67 -5.71
C LEU A 101 -4.94 8.97 -6.96
N VAL A 102 -5.82 8.47 -7.83
CA VAL A 102 -5.43 7.74 -9.04
C VAL A 102 -4.53 8.61 -9.93
N GLY A 103 -3.44 8.01 -10.41
CA GLY A 103 -2.45 8.67 -11.26
C GLY A 103 -1.35 9.44 -10.50
N LYS A 104 -1.47 9.62 -9.18
CA LYS A 104 -0.37 10.21 -8.39
C LYS A 104 0.84 9.26 -8.41
N SER A 105 2.03 9.82 -8.59
CA SER A 105 3.29 9.07 -8.55
C SER A 105 3.88 9.03 -7.15
N TYR A 106 4.55 7.92 -6.83
CA TYR A 106 5.28 7.77 -5.58
C TYR A 106 6.71 7.27 -5.82
N GLU A 107 7.57 7.46 -4.85
CA GLU A 107 8.97 7.02 -4.90
C GLU A 107 9.03 5.50 -4.70
N PRO A 108 9.70 4.72 -5.60
CA PRO A 108 9.85 3.30 -5.42
C PRO A 108 10.67 2.98 -4.17
N LEU A 109 10.24 1.97 -3.39
CA LEU A 109 10.99 1.50 -2.22
C LEU A 109 12.34 0.89 -2.60
N PHE A 110 12.37 0.20 -3.73
CA PHE A 110 13.54 -0.50 -4.26
C PHE A 110 13.73 -0.13 -5.74
N PRO A 111 14.34 1.04 -6.03
CA PRO A 111 14.36 1.59 -7.39
C PRO A 111 15.06 0.70 -8.43
N ASP A 112 15.97 -0.16 -7.98
CA ASP A 112 16.75 -1.04 -8.86
C ASP A 112 16.21 -2.48 -8.95
N ALA A 113 15.14 -2.81 -8.20
CA ALA A 113 14.62 -4.17 -8.13
C ALA A 113 13.81 -4.58 -9.36
N VAL A 114 13.04 -3.64 -9.93
CA VAL A 114 12.21 -3.86 -11.11
C VAL A 114 12.56 -2.87 -12.21
N PRO A 115 12.95 -3.34 -13.40
CA PRO A 115 13.15 -2.45 -14.55
C PRO A 115 11.83 -1.78 -14.95
N ARG A 116 11.83 -0.46 -15.09
CA ARG A 116 10.64 0.29 -15.52
C ARG A 116 10.19 -0.09 -16.94
N GLY A 117 11.13 -0.40 -17.82
CA GLY A 117 10.83 -0.59 -19.24
C GLY A 117 10.14 0.65 -19.84
N ASP A 118 9.17 0.43 -20.70
CA ASP A 118 8.36 1.47 -21.36
C ASP A 118 7.09 1.83 -20.56
N SER A 119 6.92 1.33 -19.31
CA SER A 119 5.72 1.59 -18.51
C SER A 119 5.62 3.05 -18.10
N THR A 120 4.48 3.66 -18.40
CA THR A 120 4.13 5.02 -17.96
C THR A 120 3.34 5.04 -16.65
N THR A 121 2.84 3.88 -16.23
CA THR A 121 1.98 3.70 -15.04
C THR A 121 2.73 3.10 -13.85
N ALA A 122 3.96 2.65 -14.04
CA ALA A 122 4.77 2.12 -12.96
C ALA A 122 4.99 3.15 -11.84
N TRP A 123 4.84 2.70 -10.59
CA TRP A 123 4.93 3.50 -9.35
C TRP A 123 3.93 4.65 -9.31
N THR A 124 2.71 4.37 -9.76
CA THR A 124 1.56 5.26 -9.60
C THR A 124 0.45 4.59 -8.80
N VAL A 125 -0.48 5.42 -8.33
CA VAL A 125 -1.72 4.98 -7.69
C VAL A 125 -2.71 4.55 -8.78
N LEU A 126 -3.29 3.38 -8.63
CA LEU A 126 -4.17 2.72 -9.59
C LEU A 126 -5.58 2.59 -9.01
N SER A 127 -6.58 2.60 -9.87
CA SER A 127 -7.98 2.32 -9.49
C SER A 127 -8.23 0.82 -9.51
N ALA A 128 -8.83 0.28 -8.45
CA ALA A 128 -9.25 -1.11 -8.39
C ALA A 128 -10.52 -1.27 -7.55
N ASP A 129 -11.60 -1.74 -8.16
CA ASP A 129 -12.93 -1.86 -7.53
C ASP A 129 -12.98 -2.94 -6.45
N TRP A 130 -12.03 -3.86 -6.43
CA TRP A 130 -11.92 -4.94 -5.45
C TRP A 130 -11.22 -4.53 -4.15
N VAL A 131 -10.70 -3.32 -4.04
CA VAL A 131 -10.09 -2.82 -2.80
C VAL A 131 -11.17 -2.64 -1.74
N THR A 132 -10.96 -3.26 -0.57
CA THR A 132 -11.87 -3.20 0.57
C THR A 132 -11.33 -2.34 1.70
N THR A 133 -12.21 -1.96 2.63
CA THR A 133 -11.89 -1.24 3.87
C THR A 133 -12.19 -2.08 5.11
N THR A 134 -12.17 -3.41 4.98
CA THR A 134 -12.39 -4.32 6.11
C THR A 134 -11.13 -4.53 6.93
N ASP A 135 -9.96 -4.51 6.27
CA ASP A 135 -8.66 -4.73 6.89
C ASP A 135 -7.59 -3.80 6.32
N GLY A 136 -6.47 -3.70 7.02
CA GLY A 136 -5.29 -2.99 6.57
C GLY A 136 -5.46 -1.48 6.54
N THR A 137 -5.20 -0.86 5.40
CA THR A 137 -5.22 0.60 5.22
C THR A 137 -6.15 1.07 4.09
N GLY A 138 -6.82 0.14 3.40
CA GLY A 138 -7.57 0.45 2.18
C GLY A 138 -6.67 0.80 0.98
N VAL A 139 -5.37 0.50 1.08
CA VAL A 139 -4.40 0.65 -0.01
C VAL A 139 -3.67 -0.68 -0.15
N VAL A 140 -3.69 -1.25 -1.35
CA VAL A 140 -3.05 -2.52 -1.66
C VAL A 140 -1.77 -2.27 -2.45
N HIS A 141 -0.65 -2.76 -1.92
CA HIS A 141 0.60 -2.82 -2.66
C HIS A 141 0.49 -3.84 -3.78
N THR A 142 0.84 -3.45 -5.00
CA THR A 142 0.71 -4.29 -6.21
C THR A 142 2.08 -4.74 -6.69
N ALA A 143 2.23 -6.07 -6.82
CA ALA A 143 3.41 -6.74 -7.37
C ALA A 143 2.95 -7.81 -8.38
N VAL A 144 2.99 -7.48 -9.68
CA VAL A 144 2.32 -8.19 -10.80
C VAL A 144 2.53 -9.70 -10.83
N MET A 145 3.70 -10.19 -10.39
CA MET A 145 4.03 -11.62 -10.45
C MET A 145 3.62 -12.43 -9.22
N TYR A 146 2.98 -11.83 -8.22
CA TYR A 146 2.78 -12.47 -6.91
C TYR A 146 1.33 -12.56 -6.45
N GLY A 147 0.36 -12.12 -7.26
CA GLY A 147 -1.07 -12.24 -6.99
C GLY A 147 -1.89 -12.25 -8.27
N GLU A 148 -3.04 -12.94 -8.28
CA GLU A 148 -3.93 -13.00 -9.44
C GLU A 148 -4.55 -11.64 -9.75
N ASP A 149 -5.02 -10.93 -8.71
CA ASP A 149 -5.59 -9.59 -8.86
C ASP A 149 -4.52 -8.60 -9.32
N ASP A 150 -3.30 -8.70 -8.75
CA ASP A 150 -2.15 -7.87 -9.15
C ASP A 150 -1.76 -8.12 -10.60
N TYR A 151 -1.78 -9.38 -11.04
CA TYR A 151 -1.47 -9.75 -12.42
C TYR A 151 -2.50 -9.18 -13.39
N ASN A 152 -3.78 -9.37 -13.10
CA ASN A 152 -4.86 -8.88 -13.93
C ASN A 152 -4.82 -7.35 -14.05
N LEU A 153 -4.70 -6.65 -12.94
CA LEU A 153 -4.55 -5.19 -12.91
C LEU A 153 -3.30 -4.75 -13.67
N GLY A 154 -2.16 -5.42 -13.44
CA GLY A 154 -0.90 -5.11 -14.10
C GLY A 154 -0.97 -5.23 -15.62
N MET A 155 -1.62 -6.28 -16.13
CA MET A 155 -1.82 -6.48 -17.58
C MET A 155 -2.75 -5.41 -18.16
N GLU A 156 -3.81 -5.04 -17.45
CA GLU A 156 -4.77 -4.03 -17.90
C GLU A 156 -4.13 -2.64 -18.03
N VAL A 157 -3.32 -2.23 -17.05
CA VAL A 157 -2.75 -0.87 -17.00
C VAL A 157 -1.30 -0.78 -17.49
N GLY A 158 -0.70 -1.88 -17.92
CA GLY A 158 0.65 -1.92 -18.49
C GLY A 158 1.78 -1.77 -17.46
N LEU A 159 1.63 -2.40 -16.27
CA LEU A 159 2.71 -2.45 -15.27
C LEU A 159 3.82 -3.41 -15.70
N PRO A 160 5.08 -3.15 -15.28
CA PRO A 160 6.17 -4.09 -15.51
C PRO A 160 5.95 -5.38 -14.72
N ALA A 161 6.03 -6.52 -15.41
CA ALA A 161 5.96 -7.85 -14.83
C ALA A 161 7.38 -8.41 -14.67
N TYR A 162 7.87 -8.48 -13.45
CA TYR A 162 9.25 -8.91 -13.18
C TYR A 162 9.30 -9.80 -11.93
N HIS A 163 9.99 -10.95 -12.04
CA HIS A 163 10.24 -11.83 -10.91
C HIS A 163 11.43 -11.32 -10.10
N THR A 164 11.18 -10.98 -8.84
CA THR A 164 12.23 -10.58 -7.89
C THR A 164 12.70 -11.73 -7.01
N VAL A 165 12.07 -12.91 -7.15
CA VAL A 165 12.41 -14.16 -6.44
C VAL A 165 12.80 -15.19 -7.47
N ASN A 166 13.90 -15.92 -7.23
CA ASN A 166 14.36 -17.00 -8.09
C ASN A 166 13.64 -18.33 -7.77
N MET A 167 14.02 -19.42 -8.47
CA MET A 167 13.39 -20.74 -8.30
C MET A 167 13.70 -21.41 -6.95
N GLU A 168 14.58 -20.83 -6.15
CA GLU A 168 15.00 -21.34 -4.83
C GLU A 168 14.33 -20.57 -3.67
N GLY A 169 13.64 -19.45 -3.96
CA GLY A 169 12.93 -18.58 -3.00
C GLY A 169 13.76 -17.38 -2.54
#